data_a76364fdf7bbaab6e659b7f7e4b7c99f
#
_entry.id   a76364fdf7bbaab6e659b7f7e4b7c99f
#
_cell.length_a   1.000
_cell.length_b   1.000
_cell.length_c   1.000
_cell.angle_alpha   90.00
_cell.angle_beta   90.00
_cell.angle_gamma   90.00
#
_symmetry.space_group_name_H-M   'P 1'
#
loop_
_entity.id
_entity.type
_entity.pdbx_description
1 polymer ?
#
loop_
_entity_poly.entity_id
_entity_poly.type
_entity_poly.pdbx_seq_one_letter_code
_entity_poly.pdbx_strand_id
1 'polypeptide(L)'
;MLSEQNNQAETSVTAIESIGGEVIPPLPLPEYVNGLVSRAKQAAGRLATLSTLVKNRALLAMAEALEEQKDALRAANDLDLEAYESVPGKQAMADRLRLTAERIVEMAAGLREVAALPDPLGDMSKMWTRPNGMQVGRVRVPIGVIGIIYESRPNVTADSAALCLKSGNACVLRG
;
A
#
# COMPACT_ATOMS: atom_id res chain seq x y z
N MET A 1 30.66 -35.36 -10.94
CA MET A 1 29.30 -35.77 -10.60
C MET A 1 28.84 -34.97 -9.39
N LEU A 2 28.50 -33.73 -9.57
CA LEU A 2 27.85 -32.83 -8.60
C LEU A 2 27.24 -31.67 -9.40
N SER A 3 26.17 -31.96 -10.12
CA SER A 3 25.36 -30.97 -10.80
C SER A 3 24.02 -31.63 -11.10
N GLU A 4 23.02 -31.37 -10.26
CA GLU A 4 21.58 -31.60 -10.54
C GLU A 4 20.78 -31.74 -9.24
N GLN A 5 20.85 -30.73 -8.38
CA GLN A 5 19.84 -30.58 -7.33
C GLN A 5 19.69 -29.08 -6.97
N ASN A 6 19.18 -28.26 -7.87
CA ASN A 6 18.72 -26.94 -7.51
C ASN A 6 17.74 -26.38 -8.54
N ASN A 7 16.56 -27.00 -8.63
CA ASN A 7 15.48 -26.37 -9.38
C ASN A 7 14.12 -26.99 -9.02
N GLN A 8 13.64 -26.80 -7.81
CA GLN A 8 12.22 -27.02 -7.45
C GLN A 8 11.85 -26.13 -6.26
N ALA A 9 11.83 -24.82 -6.48
CA ALA A 9 11.06 -23.90 -5.68
C ALA A 9 10.22 -23.04 -6.64
N GLU A 10 9.45 -23.70 -7.49
CA GLU A 10 8.32 -23.06 -8.16
C GLU A 10 7.25 -22.80 -7.09
N THR A 11 7.31 -21.62 -6.52
CA THR A 11 6.24 -21.12 -5.65
C THR A 11 5.00 -20.92 -6.53
N SER A 12 4.07 -21.84 -6.43
CA SER A 12 2.75 -21.73 -7.04
C SER A 12 2.08 -20.45 -6.53
N VAL A 13 2.03 -19.44 -7.36
CA VAL A 13 1.19 -18.27 -7.13
C VAL A 13 -0.24 -18.73 -7.29
N THR A 14 -0.96 -18.89 -6.17
CA THR A 14 -2.37 -19.25 -6.15
C THR A 14 -3.16 -18.20 -6.94
N ALA A 15 -4.02 -18.64 -7.85
CA ALA A 15 -4.84 -17.79 -8.67
C ALA A 15 -5.65 -16.82 -7.79
N ILE A 16 -5.50 -15.53 -8.03
CA ILE A 16 -6.35 -14.51 -7.40
C ILE A 16 -7.65 -14.50 -8.20
N GLU A 17 -8.75 -14.93 -7.59
CA GLU A 17 -10.08 -14.75 -8.16
C GLU A 17 -10.34 -13.25 -8.34
N SER A 18 -10.50 -12.83 -9.60
CA SER A 18 -10.90 -11.46 -9.89
C SER A 18 -12.39 -11.29 -9.58
N ILE A 19 -12.76 -10.13 -9.10
CA ILE A 19 -14.16 -9.71 -8.94
C ILE A 19 -14.81 -9.74 -10.32
N GLY A 20 -15.48 -10.87 -10.66
CA GLY A 20 -16.09 -11.08 -11.97
C GLY A 20 -15.98 -12.50 -12.54
N GLY A 21 -15.37 -13.45 -11.84
CA GLY A 21 -15.42 -14.89 -12.19
C GLY A 21 -14.52 -15.33 -13.33
N GLU A 22 -13.62 -14.51 -13.83
CA GLU A 22 -12.64 -14.87 -14.84
C GLU A 22 -11.32 -15.32 -14.17
N VAL A 23 -10.99 -16.60 -14.30
CA VAL A 23 -9.73 -17.15 -13.81
C VAL A 23 -8.59 -16.67 -14.70
N ILE A 24 -7.85 -15.68 -14.25
CA ILE A 24 -6.64 -15.23 -14.93
C ILE A 24 -5.52 -16.24 -14.62
N PRO A 25 -4.93 -16.89 -15.64
CA PRO A 25 -3.80 -17.79 -15.40
C PRO A 25 -2.65 -17.00 -14.74
N PRO A 26 -1.93 -17.61 -13.78
CA PRO A 26 -0.83 -16.94 -13.11
C PRO A 26 0.24 -16.54 -14.13
N LEU A 27 0.47 -15.23 -14.27
CA LEU A 27 1.58 -14.72 -15.07
C LEU A 27 2.91 -15.15 -14.43
N PRO A 28 3.97 -15.39 -15.22
CA PRO A 28 5.31 -15.53 -14.68
C PRO A 28 5.64 -14.38 -13.73
N LEU A 29 6.21 -14.68 -12.57
CA LEU A 29 6.46 -13.69 -11.51
C LEU A 29 7.14 -12.39 -12.01
N PRO A 30 8.16 -12.45 -12.91
CA PRO A 30 8.77 -11.23 -13.45
C PRO A 30 7.80 -10.38 -14.27
N GLU A 31 6.93 -10.97 -15.06
CA GLU A 31 5.93 -10.24 -15.86
C GLU A 31 4.87 -9.61 -14.99
N TYR A 32 4.38 -10.33 -13.98
CA TYR A 32 3.45 -9.80 -12.99
C TYR A 32 4.03 -8.59 -12.26
N VAL A 33 5.25 -8.70 -11.74
CA VAL A 33 5.93 -7.61 -11.02
C VAL A 33 6.18 -6.42 -11.94
N ASN A 34 6.66 -6.64 -13.17
CA ASN A 34 6.88 -5.57 -14.14
C ASN A 34 5.58 -4.83 -14.50
N GLY A 35 4.49 -5.57 -14.68
CA GLY A 35 3.16 -4.99 -14.91
C GLY A 35 2.68 -4.14 -13.73
N LEU A 36 2.86 -4.64 -12.50
CA LEU A 36 2.49 -3.92 -11.28
C LEU A 36 3.29 -2.61 -11.13
N VAL A 37 4.61 -2.68 -11.27
CA VAL A 37 5.51 -1.52 -11.15
C VAL A 37 5.24 -0.50 -12.26
N SER A 38 4.96 -0.94 -13.49
CA SER A 38 4.62 -0.04 -14.60
C SER A 38 3.34 0.74 -14.32
N ARG A 39 2.30 0.08 -13.82
CA ARG A 39 1.05 0.76 -13.40
C ARG A 39 1.30 1.74 -12.25
N ALA A 40 2.08 1.34 -11.25
CA ALA A 40 2.45 2.21 -10.13
C ALA A 40 3.21 3.44 -10.60
N LYS A 41 4.15 3.30 -11.54
CA LYS A 41 4.88 4.42 -12.14
C LYS A 41 3.98 5.40 -12.87
N GLN A 42 3.02 4.90 -13.65
CA GLN A 42 2.03 5.76 -14.34
C GLN A 42 1.14 6.50 -13.32
N ALA A 43 0.69 5.79 -12.27
CA ALA A 43 -0.10 6.40 -11.20
C ALA A 43 0.69 7.48 -10.45
N ALA A 44 1.98 7.25 -10.15
CA ALA A 44 2.83 8.21 -9.46
C ALA A 44 2.91 9.56 -10.19
N GLY A 45 3.00 9.55 -11.53
CA GLY A 45 2.98 10.79 -12.33
C GLY A 45 1.70 11.60 -12.16
N ARG A 46 0.54 10.95 -12.02
CA ARG A 46 -0.73 11.61 -11.74
C ARG A 46 -0.82 12.08 -10.29
N LEU A 47 -0.43 11.25 -9.34
CA LEU A 47 -0.47 11.55 -7.89
C LEU A 47 0.37 12.78 -7.54
N ALA A 48 1.53 12.94 -8.19
CA ALA A 48 2.44 14.06 -7.98
C ALA A 48 1.82 15.44 -8.26
N THR A 49 0.77 15.49 -9.08
CA THR A 49 0.11 16.75 -9.51
C THR A 49 -1.26 16.97 -8.86
N LEU A 50 -1.72 16.04 -8.02
CA LEU A 50 -3.00 16.18 -7.35
C LEU A 50 -2.96 17.29 -6.30
N SER A 51 -4.05 18.07 -6.26
CA SER A 51 -4.22 19.06 -5.19
C SER A 51 -4.46 18.38 -3.84
N THR A 52 -4.09 19.08 -2.77
CA THR A 52 -4.37 18.65 -1.39
C THR A 52 -5.83 18.28 -1.17
N LEU A 53 -6.75 19.05 -1.76
CA LEU A 53 -8.19 18.79 -1.64
C LEU A 53 -8.56 17.42 -2.21
N VAL A 54 -8.04 17.05 -3.38
CA VAL A 54 -8.32 15.76 -4.03
C VAL A 54 -7.74 14.62 -3.20
N LYS A 55 -6.51 14.75 -2.72
CA LYS A 55 -5.86 13.76 -1.85
C LYS A 55 -6.65 13.55 -0.56
N ASN A 56 -7.05 14.63 0.10
CA ASN A 56 -7.84 14.55 1.34
C ASN A 56 -9.21 13.91 1.11
N ARG A 57 -9.91 14.26 0.03
CA ARG A 57 -11.19 13.62 -0.31
C ARG A 57 -11.04 12.12 -0.55
N ALA A 58 -9.98 11.70 -1.24
CA ALA A 58 -9.71 10.28 -1.45
C ALA A 58 -9.45 9.55 -0.12
N LEU A 59 -8.66 10.14 0.78
CA LEU A 59 -8.40 9.56 2.11
C LEU A 59 -9.68 9.43 2.96
N LEU A 60 -10.54 10.43 2.93
CA LEU A 60 -11.83 10.39 3.63
C LEU A 60 -12.75 9.32 3.05
N ALA A 61 -12.84 9.23 1.72
CA ALA A 61 -13.62 8.18 1.06
C ALA A 61 -13.06 6.77 1.35
N MET A 62 -11.74 6.61 1.46
CA MET A 62 -11.13 5.34 1.90
C MET A 62 -11.55 5.00 3.34
N ALA A 63 -11.58 5.98 4.25
CA ALA A 63 -12.01 5.77 5.63
C ALA A 63 -13.48 5.34 5.71
N GLU A 64 -14.36 5.99 4.97
CA GLU A 64 -15.77 5.64 4.86
C GLU A 64 -15.95 4.22 4.30
N ALA A 65 -15.24 3.87 3.23
CA ALA A 65 -15.31 2.55 2.62
C ALA A 65 -14.85 1.43 3.56
N LEU A 66 -13.83 1.67 4.42
CA LEU A 66 -13.42 0.70 5.44
C LEU A 66 -14.54 0.42 6.46
N GLU A 67 -15.23 1.47 6.92
CA GLU A 67 -16.31 1.34 7.88
C GLU A 67 -17.56 0.69 7.26
N GLU A 68 -17.91 1.05 6.03
CA GLU A 68 -19.04 0.48 5.29
C GLU A 68 -18.85 -1.00 4.97
N GLN A 69 -17.62 -1.41 4.63
CA GLN A 69 -17.30 -2.77 4.23
C GLN A 69 -16.72 -3.62 5.36
N LYS A 70 -16.83 -3.18 6.61
CA LYS A 70 -16.22 -3.85 7.76
C LYS A 70 -16.58 -5.34 7.89
N ASP A 71 -17.81 -5.71 7.60
CA ASP A 71 -18.24 -7.10 7.74
C ASP A 71 -17.67 -7.98 6.62
N ALA A 72 -17.57 -7.47 5.39
CA ALA A 72 -16.90 -8.15 4.29
C ALA A 72 -15.39 -8.32 4.54
N LEU A 73 -14.73 -7.28 5.07
CA LEU A 73 -13.32 -7.35 5.44
C LEU A 73 -13.07 -8.37 6.55
N ARG A 74 -13.93 -8.45 7.55
CA ARG A 74 -13.84 -9.46 8.62
C ARG A 74 -14.04 -10.86 8.10
N ALA A 75 -15.05 -11.08 7.26
CA ALA A 75 -15.30 -12.40 6.67
C ALA A 75 -14.09 -12.88 5.83
N ALA A 76 -13.46 -12.00 5.04
CA ALA A 76 -12.25 -12.33 4.32
C ALA A 76 -11.07 -12.62 5.26
N ASN A 77 -10.93 -11.83 6.35
CA ASN A 77 -9.87 -12.04 7.33
C ASN A 77 -10.04 -13.35 8.12
N ASP A 78 -11.28 -13.76 8.39
CA ASP A 78 -11.55 -15.04 9.07
C ASP A 78 -11.03 -16.23 8.23
N LEU A 79 -11.18 -16.19 6.89
CA LEU A 79 -10.59 -17.20 5.99
C LEU A 79 -9.07 -17.20 6.04
N ASP A 80 -8.45 -16.04 6.07
CA ASP A 80 -7.00 -15.92 6.20
C ASP A 80 -6.50 -16.47 7.53
N LEU A 81 -7.25 -16.24 8.62
CA LEU A 81 -6.93 -16.77 9.95
C LEU A 81 -7.03 -18.29 10.01
N GLU A 82 -8.08 -18.89 9.44
CA GLU A 82 -8.21 -20.34 9.34
C GLU A 82 -7.02 -20.99 8.62
N ALA A 83 -6.59 -20.37 7.49
CA ALA A 83 -5.43 -20.83 6.75
C ALA A 83 -4.12 -20.69 7.58
N TYR A 84 -4.00 -19.63 8.37
CA TYR A 84 -2.80 -19.33 9.14
C TYR A 84 -2.69 -20.17 10.43
N GLU A 85 -3.80 -20.40 11.14
CA GLU A 85 -3.86 -21.19 12.36
C GLU A 85 -3.56 -22.68 12.12
N SER A 86 -3.78 -23.16 10.87
CA SER A 86 -3.43 -24.50 10.47
C SER A 86 -1.90 -24.77 10.42
N VAL A 87 -1.06 -23.71 10.49
CA VAL A 87 0.40 -23.81 10.42
C VAL A 87 1.01 -23.82 11.84
N PRO A 88 1.70 -24.88 12.27
CA PRO A 88 2.31 -24.97 13.60
C PRO A 88 3.27 -23.79 13.87
N GLY A 89 3.16 -23.19 15.05
CA GLY A 89 4.06 -22.13 15.51
C GLY A 89 3.71 -20.71 15.04
N LYS A 90 2.59 -20.52 14.34
CA LYS A 90 2.18 -19.19 13.84
C LYS A 90 1.09 -18.48 14.67
N GLN A 91 0.73 -18.99 15.85
CA GLN A 91 -0.35 -18.42 16.68
C GLN A 91 -0.14 -16.92 17.02
N ALA A 92 1.09 -16.53 17.36
CA ALA A 92 1.41 -15.12 17.67
C ALA A 92 1.26 -14.20 16.45
N MET A 93 1.43 -14.73 15.25
CA MET A 93 1.23 -14.00 13.99
C MET A 93 -0.25 -13.93 13.64
N ALA A 94 -1.03 -14.97 13.94
CA ALA A 94 -2.47 -14.99 13.75
C ALA A 94 -3.16 -13.88 14.55
N ASP A 95 -2.73 -13.63 15.80
CA ASP A 95 -3.27 -12.53 16.60
C ASP A 95 -2.98 -11.14 15.98
N ARG A 96 -1.81 -10.97 15.38
CA ARG A 96 -1.48 -9.73 14.64
C ARG A 96 -2.28 -9.58 13.35
N LEU A 97 -2.60 -10.69 12.68
CA LEU A 97 -3.39 -10.73 11.46
C LEU A 97 -4.87 -10.45 11.73
N ARG A 98 -5.36 -10.78 12.92
CA ARG A 98 -6.77 -10.65 13.28
C ARG A 98 -7.31 -9.24 13.13
N LEU A 99 -8.35 -9.08 12.33
CA LEU A 99 -9.01 -7.82 12.05
C LEU A 99 -10.35 -7.74 12.78
N THR A 100 -10.36 -7.06 13.93
CA THR A 100 -11.62 -6.82 14.69
C THR A 100 -12.35 -5.58 14.17
N ALA A 101 -13.62 -5.43 14.51
CA ALA A 101 -14.41 -4.25 14.16
C ALA A 101 -13.76 -2.96 14.69
N GLU A 102 -13.23 -3.01 15.92
CA GLU A 102 -12.52 -1.89 16.55
C GLU A 102 -11.26 -1.52 15.78
N ARG A 103 -10.45 -2.49 15.37
CA ARG A 103 -9.25 -2.26 14.55
C ARG A 103 -9.58 -1.62 13.20
N ILE A 104 -10.70 -1.99 12.57
CA ILE A 104 -11.15 -1.35 11.32
C ILE A 104 -11.52 0.12 11.56
N VAL A 105 -12.21 0.42 12.65
CA VAL A 105 -12.54 1.81 13.04
C VAL A 105 -11.26 2.61 13.33
N GLU A 106 -10.29 2.02 14.01
CA GLU A 106 -8.97 2.65 14.25
C GLU A 106 -8.23 2.92 12.93
N MET A 107 -8.25 1.99 11.98
CA MET A 107 -7.68 2.20 10.64
C MET A 107 -8.36 3.37 9.92
N ALA A 108 -9.70 3.45 9.96
CA ALA A 108 -10.44 4.55 9.37
C ALA A 108 -10.13 5.89 10.06
N ALA A 109 -9.97 5.89 11.38
CA ALA A 109 -9.55 7.08 12.13
C ALA A 109 -8.14 7.53 11.70
N GLY A 110 -7.18 6.61 11.56
CA GLY A 110 -5.84 6.91 11.05
C GLY A 110 -5.85 7.55 9.66
N LEU A 111 -6.70 7.08 8.75
CA LEU A 111 -6.88 7.70 7.43
C LEU A 111 -7.38 9.15 7.54
N ARG A 112 -8.32 9.43 8.47
CA ARG A 112 -8.83 10.78 8.72
C ARG A 112 -7.76 11.68 9.34
N GLU A 113 -6.93 11.15 10.24
CA GLU A 113 -5.79 11.87 10.80
C GLU A 113 -4.79 12.26 9.70
N VAL A 114 -4.43 11.32 8.82
CA VAL A 114 -3.54 11.61 7.68
C VAL A 114 -4.16 12.65 6.74
N ALA A 115 -5.47 12.62 6.51
CA ALA A 115 -6.16 13.64 5.71
C ALA A 115 -6.05 15.04 6.33
N ALA A 116 -6.09 15.14 7.66
CA ALA A 116 -5.98 16.40 8.39
C ALA A 116 -4.56 16.97 8.45
N LEU A 117 -3.52 16.16 8.21
CA LEU A 117 -2.14 16.66 8.19
C LEU A 117 -1.93 17.71 7.10
N PRO A 118 -1.00 18.66 7.28
CA PRO A 118 -0.55 19.53 6.20
C PRO A 118 -0.03 18.72 5.01
N ASP A 119 -0.25 19.25 3.81
CA ASP A 119 0.33 18.64 2.61
C ASP A 119 1.85 18.87 2.61
N PRO A 120 2.68 17.82 2.56
CA PRO A 120 4.13 17.99 2.60
C PRO A 120 4.71 18.52 1.28
N LEU A 121 3.92 18.50 0.18
CA LEU A 121 4.43 18.86 -1.14
C LEU A 121 4.35 20.36 -1.39
N GLY A 122 5.34 20.87 -2.13
CA GLY A 122 5.40 22.28 -2.48
C GLY A 122 5.90 23.21 -1.37
N ASP A 123 6.15 22.66 -0.17
CA ASP A 123 6.69 23.45 0.94
C ASP A 123 8.14 23.85 0.64
N MET A 124 8.40 25.15 0.72
CA MET A 124 9.74 25.73 0.54
C MET A 124 10.43 25.90 1.88
N SER A 125 11.41 25.05 2.19
CA SER A 125 12.07 25.05 3.50
C SER A 125 13.20 26.07 3.65
N LYS A 126 13.83 26.50 2.58
CA LYS A 126 14.89 27.53 2.57
C LYS A 126 14.91 28.27 1.24
N MET A 127 15.03 29.59 1.30
CA MET A 127 15.34 30.43 0.16
C MET A 127 16.57 31.28 0.47
N TRP A 128 17.49 31.44 -0.50
CA TRP A 128 18.64 32.33 -0.38
C TRP A 128 18.99 32.94 -1.75
N THR A 129 19.55 34.12 -1.72
CA THR A 129 20.00 34.81 -2.92
C THR A 129 21.51 34.59 -3.11
N ARG A 130 21.91 34.22 -4.31
CA ARG A 130 23.33 34.12 -4.71
C ARG A 130 23.88 35.50 -5.03
N PRO A 131 25.24 35.67 -5.05
CA PRO A 131 25.85 36.95 -5.38
C PRO A 131 25.48 37.54 -6.75
N ASN A 132 25.07 36.67 -7.69
CA ASN A 132 24.58 37.08 -9.01
C ASN A 132 23.10 37.43 -9.05
N GLY A 133 22.40 37.52 -7.90
CA GLY A 133 21.00 37.83 -7.78
C GLY A 133 20.05 36.64 -7.95
N MET A 134 20.52 35.43 -8.28
CA MET A 134 19.70 34.24 -8.45
C MET A 134 19.15 33.77 -7.11
N GLN A 135 17.82 33.55 -7.05
CA GLN A 135 17.15 32.96 -5.89
C GLN A 135 17.19 31.42 -5.99
N VAL A 136 17.64 30.78 -4.94
CA VAL A 136 17.69 29.33 -4.82
C VAL A 136 16.85 28.90 -3.63
N GLY A 137 16.04 27.86 -3.80
CA GLY A 137 15.18 27.30 -2.76
C GLY A 137 15.16 25.79 -2.75
N ARG A 138 14.75 25.19 -1.62
CA ARG A 138 14.50 23.76 -1.52
C ARG A 138 12.99 23.54 -1.48
N VAL A 139 12.49 22.71 -2.39
CA VAL A 139 11.06 22.33 -2.47
C VAL A 139 10.95 20.84 -2.25
N ARG A 140 9.94 20.42 -1.48
CA ARG A 140 9.61 19.00 -1.32
C ARG A 140 8.82 18.49 -2.52
N VAL A 141 9.30 17.39 -3.08
CA VAL A 141 8.67 16.69 -4.22
C VAL A 141 8.43 15.23 -3.88
N PRO A 142 7.46 14.54 -4.53
CA PRO A 142 7.25 13.11 -4.33
C PRO A 142 8.49 12.30 -4.72
N ILE A 143 8.67 11.16 -4.06
CA ILE A 143 9.71 10.17 -4.39
C ILE A 143 9.35 9.44 -5.69
N GLY A 144 8.06 9.19 -5.89
CA GLY A 144 7.50 8.48 -7.05
C GLY A 144 6.79 7.19 -6.65
N VAL A 145 7.45 6.04 -6.73
CA VAL A 145 6.90 4.73 -6.33
C VAL A 145 7.65 4.22 -5.11
N ILE A 146 6.92 3.82 -4.08
CA ILE A 146 7.47 3.26 -2.84
C ILE A 146 7.04 1.80 -2.73
N GLY A 147 8.01 0.89 -2.64
CA GLY A 147 7.78 -0.53 -2.33
C GLY A 147 7.80 -0.73 -0.81
N ILE A 148 6.78 -1.39 -0.26
CA ILE A 148 6.67 -1.66 1.17
C ILE A 148 6.40 -3.16 1.36
N ILE A 149 7.28 -3.81 2.12
CA ILE A 149 7.15 -5.24 2.48
C ILE A 149 6.87 -5.29 3.98
N TYR A 150 5.81 -5.98 4.36
CA TYR A 150 5.40 -6.14 5.74
C TYR A 150 4.81 -7.54 5.96
N GLU A 151 4.52 -7.91 7.19
CA GLU A 151 4.05 -9.25 7.54
C GLU A 151 2.91 -9.17 8.57
N SER A 152 1.81 -9.89 8.29
CA SER A 152 0.71 -10.15 9.23
C SER A 152 0.16 -8.90 9.95
N ARG A 153 0.03 -7.77 9.24
CA ARG A 153 -0.47 -6.50 9.80
C ARG A 153 -1.42 -5.81 8.84
N PRO A 154 -2.72 -6.09 8.87
CA PRO A 154 -3.69 -5.50 7.94
C PRO A 154 -3.73 -3.97 7.97
N ASN A 155 -3.55 -3.35 9.14
CA ASN A 155 -3.50 -1.90 9.28
C ASN A 155 -2.38 -1.24 8.48
N VAL A 156 -1.21 -1.91 8.34
CA VAL A 156 -0.08 -1.38 7.57
C VAL A 156 -0.46 -1.14 6.10
N THR A 157 -1.37 -1.94 5.54
CA THR A 157 -1.90 -1.72 4.18
C THR A 157 -2.54 -0.34 4.06
N ALA A 158 -3.46 0.00 4.97
CA ALA A 158 -4.19 1.27 4.96
C ALA A 158 -3.26 2.45 5.28
N ASP A 159 -2.44 2.33 6.33
CA ASP A 159 -1.52 3.37 6.78
C ASP A 159 -0.50 3.74 5.69
N SER A 160 0.10 2.71 5.08
CA SER A 160 1.08 2.89 4.00
C SER A 160 0.47 3.53 2.76
N ALA A 161 -0.72 3.08 2.36
CA ALA A 161 -1.44 3.65 1.22
C ALA A 161 -1.79 5.13 1.49
N ALA A 162 -2.25 5.44 2.71
CA ALA A 162 -2.61 6.80 3.11
C ALA A 162 -1.42 7.76 3.08
N LEU A 163 -0.31 7.38 3.70
CA LEU A 163 0.90 8.20 3.75
C LEU A 163 1.51 8.41 2.36
N CYS A 164 1.52 7.36 1.52
CA CYS A 164 1.97 7.47 0.15
C CYS A 164 1.08 8.43 -0.65
N LEU A 165 -0.26 8.26 -0.59
CA LEU A 165 -1.20 9.13 -1.28
C LEU A 165 -1.08 10.58 -0.82
N LYS A 166 -1.02 10.83 0.50
CA LYS A 166 -0.87 12.19 1.05
C LYS A 166 0.41 12.88 0.58
N SER A 167 1.50 12.13 0.48
CA SER A 167 2.80 12.63 0.00
C SER A 167 2.97 12.53 -1.53
N GLY A 168 1.89 12.27 -2.29
CA GLY A 168 1.88 12.26 -3.76
C GLY A 168 2.64 11.10 -4.39
N ASN A 169 2.86 10.00 -3.65
CA ASN A 169 3.54 8.82 -4.12
C ASN A 169 2.54 7.69 -4.44
N ALA A 170 2.88 6.85 -5.40
CA ALA A 170 2.27 5.53 -5.54
C ALA A 170 2.97 4.53 -4.62
N CYS A 171 2.26 3.48 -4.20
CA CYS A 171 2.86 2.39 -3.45
C CYS A 171 2.62 1.03 -4.11
N VAL A 172 3.57 0.13 -3.90
CA VAL A 172 3.46 -1.29 -4.19
C VAL A 172 3.61 -2.01 -2.86
N LEU A 173 2.57 -2.71 -2.46
CA LEU A 173 2.50 -3.34 -1.15
C LEU A 173 2.66 -4.86 -1.30
N ARG A 174 3.42 -5.46 -0.38
CA ARG A 174 3.61 -6.90 -0.25
C ARG A 174 3.46 -7.25 1.23
N GLY A 175 2.32 -7.83 1.56
CA GLY A 175 2.00 -8.40 2.87
C GLY A 175 2.26 -9.90 2.94
#